data_8af65175d4573febeaf7463f9e236bc4
#
_entry.id   8af65175d4573febeaf7463f9e236bc4
#
_cell.length_a   1.000
_cell.length_b   1.000
_cell.length_c   1.000
_cell.angle_alpha   90.00
_cell.angle_beta   90.00
_cell.angle_gamma   90.00
#
_symmetry.space_group_name_H-M   'P 1'
#
loop_
_entity.id
_entity.type
_entity.pdbx_description
1 polymer ?
#
loop_
_entity_poly.entity_id
_entity_poly.type
_entity_poly.pdbx_seq_one_letter_code
_entity_poly.pdbx_strand_id
1 'polypeptide(L)'
;MERLRSIRLAIALVLASACGGASPNASPTARASDNTPTQNREIARHLIREEYARWDNATQFQCLDKLWQAESHWNHRARNKRTGACGIPQSYPCNKMRSFGEAYGVDYRTNPWPQIAWGLHYIDKRYGTPCKAWNRFKRGGGY
;
A
#
# COMPACT_ATOMS: atom_id res chain seq x y z
N MET A 1 6.04 -2.41 -17.97
CA MET A 1 6.47 -0.99 -18.01
C MET A 1 5.31 -0.01 -18.19
N GLU A 2 4.22 -0.35 -18.89
CA GLU A 2 3.09 0.57 -19.11
C GLU A 2 2.28 0.93 -17.86
N ARG A 3 2.17 0.06 -16.87
CA ARG A 3 1.36 0.33 -15.65
C ARG A 3 1.99 1.32 -14.67
N LEU A 4 3.31 1.52 -14.71
CA LEU A 4 3.97 2.58 -13.93
C LEU A 4 3.72 3.99 -14.50
N ARG A 5 3.33 4.09 -15.78
CA ARG A 5 2.99 5.39 -16.40
C ARG A 5 1.60 5.88 -15.98
N SER A 6 0.66 4.96 -15.69
CA SER A 6 -0.69 5.33 -15.24
C SER A 6 -0.71 5.95 -13.85
N ILE A 7 0.24 5.56 -12.97
CA ILE A 7 0.37 6.14 -11.62
C ILE A 7 0.74 7.64 -11.68
N ARG A 8 1.43 8.08 -12.74
CA ARG A 8 1.80 9.50 -12.90
C ARG A 8 0.66 10.41 -13.34
N LEU A 9 -0.41 9.87 -13.95
CA LEU A 9 -1.50 10.69 -14.50
C LEU A 9 -2.56 11.07 -13.48
N ALA A 10 -2.73 10.28 -12.42
CA ALA A 10 -3.71 10.55 -11.38
C ALA A 10 -3.31 11.70 -10.42
N ILE A 11 -2.04 12.13 -10.45
CA ILE A 11 -1.52 13.20 -9.56
C ILE A 11 -1.63 14.59 -10.20
N ALA A 12 -1.90 14.68 -11.49
CA ALA A 12 -1.77 15.93 -12.26
C ALA A 12 -3.04 16.76 -12.39
N LEU A 13 -4.19 16.38 -11.82
CA LEU A 13 -5.45 17.10 -12.05
C LEU A 13 -6.14 17.61 -10.78
N VAL A 14 -5.40 18.29 -9.89
CA VAL A 14 -6.03 19.16 -8.88
C VAL A 14 -5.17 20.44 -8.76
N LEU A 15 -5.32 21.31 -9.71
CA LEU A 15 -4.97 22.73 -9.59
C LEU A 15 -6.24 23.57 -9.81
N ALA A 16 -6.56 24.29 -8.79
CA ALA A 16 -7.31 25.54 -8.70
C ALA A 16 -8.59 25.50 -7.89
N SER A 17 -8.58 26.05 -6.69
CA SER A 17 -9.21 27.33 -6.32
C SER A 17 -9.04 27.61 -4.85
N ALA A 18 -8.49 28.77 -4.57
CA ALA A 18 -8.33 29.32 -3.24
C ALA A 18 -9.66 29.80 -2.68
N CYS A 19 -9.97 29.42 -1.44
CA CYS A 19 -10.60 30.26 -0.41
C CYS A 19 -10.62 29.53 0.93
N GLY A 20 -10.19 30.21 1.98
CA GLY A 20 -9.88 29.77 3.32
C GLY A 20 -10.86 28.75 3.95
N GLY A 21 -10.31 27.62 4.24
CA GLY A 21 -10.89 26.54 5.01
C GLY A 21 -9.84 25.43 5.05
N ALA A 22 -9.59 24.85 6.22
CA ALA A 22 -8.65 23.76 6.35
C ALA A 22 -9.01 22.67 5.33
N SER A 23 -8.19 22.56 4.27
CA SER A 23 -8.41 21.63 3.16
C SER A 23 -8.13 20.21 3.64
N PRO A 24 -9.08 19.26 3.52
CA PRO A 24 -8.81 17.84 3.81
C PRO A 24 -7.94 17.16 2.75
N ASN A 25 -7.44 17.90 1.78
CA ASN A 25 -6.56 17.43 0.70
C ASN A 25 -5.10 17.87 0.91
N ALA A 26 -4.51 17.53 2.05
CA ALA A 26 -3.06 17.49 2.11
C ALA A 26 -2.56 16.35 1.21
N SER A 27 -1.77 16.69 0.18
CA SER A 27 -1.06 15.69 -0.65
C SER A 27 -0.54 14.55 0.22
N PRO A 28 -0.75 13.28 -0.20
CA PRO A 28 -0.33 12.12 0.60
C PRO A 28 1.16 12.06 0.93
N THR A 29 1.95 12.91 0.31
CA THR A 29 3.41 12.98 0.45
C THR A 29 3.91 13.71 1.70
N ALA A 30 3.10 14.55 2.36
CA ALA A 30 3.65 15.53 3.32
C ALA A 30 3.67 15.09 4.78
N ARG A 31 2.99 14.02 5.19
CA ARG A 31 2.91 13.59 6.61
C ARG A 31 2.87 12.08 6.84
N ALA A 32 3.59 11.31 6.04
CA ALA A 32 3.55 9.85 6.14
C ALA A 32 4.32 9.25 7.32
N SER A 33 5.01 10.04 8.11
CA SER A 33 5.84 9.53 9.22
C SER A 33 5.05 8.96 10.39
N ASP A 34 3.78 9.37 10.55
CA ASP A 34 2.99 9.06 11.74
C ASP A 34 1.64 8.39 11.43
N ASN A 35 1.48 7.83 10.22
CA ASN A 35 0.25 7.15 9.85
C ASN A 35 -0.08 6.00 10.79
N THR A 36 -1.31 6.00 11.30
CA THR A 36 -1.86 4.91 12.11
C THR A 36 -2.24 3.71 11.23
N PRO A 37 -2.36 2.51 11.80
CA PRO A 37 -2.90 1.36 11.09
C PRO A 37 -4.27 1.60 10.42
N THR A 38 -5.12 2.42 11.04
CA THR A 38 -6.42 2.81 10.46
C THR A 38 -6.23 3.65 9.19
N GLN A 39 -5.38 4.67 9.24
CA GLN A 39 -5.07 5.49 8.07
C GLN A 39 -4.42 4.67 6.95
N ASN A 40 -3.56 3.71 7.30
CA ASN A 40 -2.97 2.80 6.31
C ASN A 40 -4.01 1.91 5.61
N ARG A 41 -5.04 1.47 6.33
CA ARG A 41 -6.19 0.78 5.72
C ARG A 41 -6.98 1.66 4.74
N GLU A 42 -7.17 2.94 5.06
CA GLU A 42 -7.84 3.88 4.15
C GLU A 42 -7.02 4.13 2.87
N ILE A 43 -5.70 4.22 2.97
CA ILE A 43 -4.82 4.26 1.79
C ILE A 43 -5.02 3.03 0.91
N ALA A 44 -5.07 1.85 1.52
CA ALA A 44 -5.29 0.61 0.77
C ALA A 44 -6.66 0.58 0.09
N ARG A 45 -7.73 1.02 0.78
CA ARG A 45 -9.07 1.13 0.18
C ARG A 45 -9.08 2.09 -1.00
N HIS A 46 -8.41 3.23 -0.86
CA HIS A 46 -8.29 4.20 -1.94
C HIS A 46 -7.59 3.57 -3.16
N LEU A 47 -6.41 2.99 -2.98
CA LEU A 47 -5.66 2.36 -4.07
C LEU A 47 -6.41 1.19 -4.71
N ILE A 48 -7.17 0.42 -3.93
CA ILE A 48 -8.01 -0.66 -4.46
C ILE A 48 -9.09 -0.11 -5.39
N ARG A 49 -9.80 0.95 -4.98
CA ARG A 49 -10.83 1.58 -5.83
C ARG A 49 -10.24 2.10 -7.14
N GLU A 50 -9.08 2.75 -7.07
CA GLU A 50 -8.47 3.39 -8.24
C GLU A 50 -7.81 2.39 -9.21
N GLU A 51 -7.12 1.37 -8.68
CA GLU A 51 -6.25 0.55 -9.50
C GLU A 51 -6.68 -0.93 -9.58
N TYR A 52 -7.48 -1.40 -8.62
CA TYR A 52 -7.89 -2.79 -8.48
C TYR A 52 -9.40 -2.94 -8.25
N ALA A 53 -10.22 -2.22 -9.03
CA ALA A 53 -11.67 -2.15 -8.83
C ALA A 53 -12.36 -3.52 -8.67
N ARG A 54 -11.81 -4.60 -9.27
CA ARG A 54 -12.30 -5.96 -9.09
C ARG A 54 -12.16 -6.49 -7.65
N TRP A 55 -11.34 -5.85 -6.82
CA TRP A 55 -11.17 -6.17 -5.40
C TRP A 55 -11.93 -5.20 -4.47
N ASP A 56 -12.60 -4.19 -5.03
CA ASP A 56 -13.37 -3.21 -4.26
C ASP A 56 -14.68 -3.82 -3.75
N ASN A 57 -14.54 -4.76 -2.83
CA ASN A 57 -15.63 -5.40 -2.11
C ASN A 57 -15.17 -5.87 -0.72
N ALA A 58 -16.16 -6.04 0.18
CA ALA A 58 -15.89 -6.37 1.58
C ALA A 58 -15.07 -7.67 1.75
N THR A 59 -15.33 -8.68 0.94
CA THR A 59 -14.66 -10.00 1.03
C THR A 59 -13.18 -9.88 0.74
N GLN A 60 -12.80 -9.24 -0.37
CA GLN A 60 -11.40 -9.08 -0.74
C GLN A 60 -10.65 -8.18 0.25
N PHE A 61 -11.30 -7.12 0.71
CA PHE A 61 -10.67 -6.26 1.71
C PHE A 61 -10.49 -6.95 3.06
N GLN A 62 -11.45 -7.76 3.51
CA GLN A 62 -11.28 -8.55 4.74
C GLN A 62 -10.10 -9.53 4.66
N CYS A 63 -9.91 -10.15 3.49
CA CYS A 63 -8.75 -11.03 3.28
C CYS A 63 -7.43 -10.24 3.35
N LEU A 64 -7.36 -9.07 2.74
CA LEU A 64 -6.21 -8.18 2.81
C LEU A 64 -5.94 -7.73 4.24
N ASP A 65 -6.99 -7.33 4.95
CA ASP A 65 -6.90 -6.87 6.33
C ASP A 65 -6.31 -7.94 7.25
N LYS A 66 -6.83 -9.18 7.15
CA LYS A 66 -6.30 -10.33 7.90
C LYS A 66 -4.84 -10.62 7.58
N LEU A 67 -4.49 -10.57 6.29
CA LEU A 67 -3.13 -10.83 5.83
C LEU A 67 -2.15 -9.81 6.42
N TRP A 68 -2.40 -8.52 6.21
CA TRP A 68 -1.47 -7.48 6.67
C TRP A 68 -1.56 -7.19 8.16
N GLN A 69 -2.66 -7.56 8.81
CA GLN A 69 -2.72 -7.63 10.27
C GLN A 69 -1.75 -8.71 10.81
N ALA A 70 -1.70 -9.87 10.17
CA ALA A 70 -0.79 -10.96 10.57
C ALA A 70 0.68 -10.64 10.23
N GLU A 71 0.95 -9.92 9.13
CA GLU A 71 2.31 -9.59 8.69
C GLU A 71 2.96 -8.49 9.54
N SER A 72 2.24 -7.41 9.81
CA SER A 72 2.84 -6.20 10.38
C SER A 72 1.93 -5.44 11.35
N HIS A 73 0.71 -5.91 11.60
CA HIS A 73 -0.34 -5.12 12.26
C HIS A 73 -0.61 -3.79 11.55
N TRP A 74 -0.47 -3.78 10.20
CA TRP A 74 -0.56 -2.57 9.38
C TRP A 74 0.46 -1.49 9.73
N ASN A 75 1.56 -1.86 10.38
CA ASN A 75 2.61 -0.93 10.77
C ASN A 75 3.62 -0.75 9.64
N HIS A 76 3.63 0.42 9.04
CA HIS A 76 4.58 0.75 7.96
C HIS A 76 6.05 0.83 8.42
N ARG A 77 6.29 0.86 9.74
CA ARG A 77 7.64 0.83 10.33
C ARG A 77 8.05 -0.56 10.82
N ALA A 78 7.20 -1.56 10.62
CA ALA A 78 7.50 -2.92 11.03
C ALA A 78 8.75 -3.45 10.32
N ARG A 79 9.62 -4.11 11.09
CA ARG A 79 10.82 -4.76 10.57
C ARG A 79 11.05 -6.07 11.29
N ASN A 80 11.16 -7.15 10.54
CA ASN A 80 11.54 -8.44 11.07
C ASN A 80 13.06 -8.45 11.27
N LYS A 81 13.50 -8.51 12.54
CA LYS A 81 14.93 -8.46 12.90
C LYS A 81 15.73 -9.65 12.38
N ARG A 82 15.09 -10.80 12.20
CA ARG A 82 15.74 -12.02 11.73
C ARG A 82 15.92 -12.06 10.22
N THR A 83 14.88 -11.69 9.47
CA THR A 83 14.88 -11.80 8.01
C THR A 83 15.24 -10.48 7.32
N GLY A 84 14.93 -9.34 7.95
CA GLY A 84 15.02 -8.02 7.34
C GLY A 84 13.79 -7.63 6.52
N ALA A 85 12.75 -8.46 6.51
CA ALA A 85 11.46 -8.09 5.91
C ALA A 85 10.90 -6.81 6.54
N CYS A 86 10.30 -5.94 5.76
CA CYS A 86 9.89 -4.63 6.25
C CYS A 86 8.56 -4.14 5.71
N GLY A 87 7.99 -3.18 6.47
CA GLY A 87 6.79 -2.45 6.13
C GLY A 87 5.51 -3.26 6.28
N ILE A 88 4.41 -2.67 5.83
CA ILE A 88 3.08 -3.28 5.92
C ILE A 88 3.04 -4.66 5.26
N PRO A 89 3.55 -4.84 4.03
CA PRO A 89 3.49 -6.14 3.35
C PRO A 89 4.64 -7.09 3.72
N GLN A 90 5.52 -6.72 4.67
CA GLN A 90 6.72 -7.50 5.00
C GLN A 90 7.56 -7.93 3.78
N SER A 91 7.83 -6.95 2.91
CA SER A 91 8.65 -7.17 1.71
C SER A 91 10.04 -7.70 2.04
N TYR A 92 10.45 -8.79 1.39
CA TYR A 92 11.79 -9.34 1.50
C TYR A 92 12.40 -9.64 0.11
N PRO A 93 13.58 -9.09 -0.20
CA PRO A 93 14.23 -8.00 0.51
C PRO A 93 13.43 -6.70 0.46
N CYS A 94 13.63 -5.84 1.47
CA CYS A 94 12.89 -4.60 1.66
C CYS A 94 12.98 -3.65 0.44
N ASN A 95 14.10 -3.64 -0.26
CA ASN A 95 14.35 -2.76 -1.40
C ASN A 95 13.52 -3.06 -2.66
N LYS A 96 12.74 -4.15 -2.68
CA LYS A 96 11.75 -4.40 -3.75
C LYS A 96 10.72 -3.28 -3.87
N MET A 97 10.48 -2.53 -2.79
CA MET A 97 9.55 -1.40 -2.78
C MET A 97 10.17 -0.08 -3.30
N ARG A 98 11.48 -0.06 -3.62
CA ARG A 98 12.21 1.17 -3.96
C ARG A 98 11.59 1.90 -5.16
N SER A 99 11.31 1.20 -6.25
CA SER A 99 10.76 1.82 -7.46
C SER A 99 9.38 2.46 -7.23
N PHE A 100 8.61 1.93 -6.29
CA PHE A 100 7.36 2.53 -5.88
C PHE A 100 7.62 3.80 -5.05
N GLY A 101 8.59 3.80 -4.14
CA GLY A 101 9.02 5.02 -3.43
C GLY A 101 9.46 6.12 -4.39
N GLU A 102 10.28 5.78 -5.37
CA GLU A 102 10.74 6.70 -6.42
C GLU A 102 9.56 7.26 -7.24
N ALA A 103 8.57 6.41 -7.60
CA ALA A 103 7.39 6.83 -8.34
C ALA A 103 6.51 7.83 -7.56
N TYR A 104 6.46 7.71 -6.24
CA TYR A 104 5.74 8.64 -5.36
C TYR A 104 6.61 9.81 -4.87
N GLY A 105 7.91 9.81 -5.15
CA GLY A 105 8.83 10.83 -4.67
C GLY A 105 9.06 10.80 -3.15
N VAL A 106 8.98 9.63 -2.53
CA VAL A 106 9.08 9.46 -1.07
C VAL A 106 9.93 8.24 -0.70
N ASP A 107 10.42 8.22 0.55
CA ASP A 107 11.15 7.05 1.05
C ASP A 107 10.19 5.89 1.36
N TYR A 108 10.31 4.80 0.60
CA TYR A 108 9.52 3.59 0.79
C TYR A 108 9.67 2.93 2.16
N ARG A 109 10.75 3.23 2.90
CA ARG A 109 11.02 2.63 4.22
C ARG A 109 10.18 3.26 5.32
N THR A 110 9.72 4.49 5.11
CA THR A 110 9.03 5.28 6.13
C THR A 110 7.64 5.75 5.70
N ASN A 111 7.33 5.65 4.41
CA ASN A 111 6.04 6.08 3.87
C ASN A 111 5.15 4.87 3.53
N PRO A 112 3.90 4.82 4.03
CA PRO A 112 3.01 3.69 3.79
C PRO A 112 2.51 3.59 2.34
N TRP A 113 2.41 4.68 1.59
CA TRP A 113 1.88 4.68 0.22
C TRP A 113 2.61 3.71 -0.71
N PRO A 114 3.94 3.83 -0.91
CA PRO A 114 4.67 2.92 -1.79
C PRO A 114 4.67 1.47 -1.26
N GLN A 115 4.61 1.29 0.06
CA GLN A 115 4.54 -0.04 0.65
C GLN A 115 3.22 -0.73 0.30
N ILE A 116 2.10 -0.02 0.46
CA ILE A 116 0.76 -0.52 0.15
C ILE A 116 0.62 -0.76 -1.36
N ALA A 117 1.03 0.21 -2.19
CA ALA A 117 0.98 0.09 -3.64
C ALA A 117 1.80 -1.11 -4.14
N TRP A 118 3.03 -1.28 -3.63
CA TRP A 118 3.85 -2.45 -3.94
C TRP A 118 3.19 -3.75 -3.48
N GLY A 119 2.65 -3.79 -2.26
CA GLY A 119 2.01 -4.98 -1.71
C GLY A 119 0.78 -5.42 -2.51
N LEU A 120 -0.07 -4.47 -2.94
CA LEU A 120 -1.21 -4.75 -3.82
C LEU A 120 -0.73 -5.26 -5.18
N HIS A 121 0.28 -4.64 -5.77
CA HIS A 121 0.89 -5.10 -7.01
C HIS A 121 1.46 -6.52 -6.88
N TYR A 122 2.15 -6.83 -5.78
CA TYR A 122 2.68 -8.15 -5.51
C TYR A 122 1.57 -9.21 -5.40
N ILE A 123 0.49 -8.89 -4.68
CA ILE A 123 -0.69 -9.77 -4.59
C ILE A 123 -1.29 -10.02 -5.96
N ASP A 124 -1.45 -8.98 -6.78
CA ASP A 124 -1.97 -9.09 -8.13
C ASP A 124 -1.16 -10.05 -8.99
N LYS A 125 0.16 -9.84 -9.01
CA LYS A 125 1.05 -10.62 -9.87
C LYS A 125 1.23 -12.06 -9.41
N ARG A 126 1.27 -12.30 -8.11
CA ARG A 126 1.60 -13.62 -7.59
C ARG A 126 0.39 -14.48 -7.25
N TYR A 127 -0.69 -13.87 -6.79
CA TYR A 127 -1.88 -14.60 -6.30
C TYR A 127 -3.16 -14.25 -7.06
N GLY A 128 -3.19 -13.13 -7.74
CA GLY A 128 -4.36 -12.64 -8.47
C GLY A 128 -5.42 -11.96 -7.59
N THR A 129 -5.55 -12.35 -6.32
CA THR A 129 -6.50 -11.71 -5.38
C THR A 129 -6.00 -11.76 -3.92
N PRO A 130 -6.44 -10.79 -3.07
CA PRO A 130 -6.16 -10.79 -1.64
C PRO A 130 -6.58 -12.09 -0.93
N CYS A 131 -7.74 -12.65 -1.26
CA CYS A 131 -8.20 -13.89 -0.63
C CYS A 131 -7.34 -15.11 -1.00
N LYS A 132 -6.82 -15.18 -2.20
CA LYS A 132 -5.86 -16.23 -2.59
C LYS A 132 -4.54 -16.08 -1.83
N ALA A 133 -4.05 -14.85 -1.66
CA ALA A 133 -2.86 -14.56 -0.86
C ALA A 133 -3.05 -14.97 0.60
N TRP A 134 -4.17 -14.58 1.21
CA TRP A 134 -4.51 -14.97 2.58
C TRP A 134 -4.63 -16.48 2.77
N ASN A 135 -5.26 -17.17 1.82
CA ASN A 135 -5.37 -18.63 1.85
C ASN A 135 -4.01 -19.32 1.73
N ARG A 136 -3.07 -18.75 0.97
CA ARG A 136 -1.69 -19.25 0.88
C ARG A 136 -0.96 -19.06 2.21
N PHE A 137 -1.07 -17.86 2.79
CA PHE A 137 -0.48 -17.52 4.09
C PHE A 137 -0.92 -18.49 5.18
N LYS A 138 -2.22 -18.77 5.32
CA LYS A 138 -2.77 -19.68 6.32
C LYS A 138 -2.24 -21.11 6.23
N ARG A 139 -1.79 -21.54 5.08
CA ARG A 139 -1.23 -22.89 4.86
C ARG A 139 0.27 -22.98 5.22
N GLY A 140 0.81 -21.99 5.93
CA GLY A 140 2.22 -21.97 6.36
C GLY A 140 3.21 -21.64 5.23
N GLY A 141 2.72 -21.17 4.11
CA GLY A 141 3.56 -20.61 3.06
C GLY A 141 3.70 -19.13 3.26
N GLY A 142 4.92 -18.60 3.23
CA GLY A 142 5.12 -17.17 3.13
C GLY A 142 4.31 -16.58 1.98
N TYR A 143 3.82 -15.41 2.21
CA TYR A 143 3.11 -14.65 1.20
C TYR A 143 4.09 -13.75 0.44
#